data_bbe8e685d3c0b802318b8f18d999c9d8
#
_entry.id   bbe8e685d3c0b802318b8f18d999c9d8
#
_cell.length_a   1.000
_cell.length_b   1.000
_cell.length_c   1.000
_cell.angle_alpha   90.00
_cell.angle_beta   90.00
_cell.angle_gamma   90.00
#
_symmetry.space_group_name_H-M   'P 1'
#
loop_
_entity.id
_entity.type
_entity.pdbx_description
1 polymer ?
#
loop_
_entity_poly.entity_id
_entity_poly.type
_entity_poly.pdbx_seq_one_letter_code
_entity_poly.pdbx_strand_id
1 'polypeptide(L)'
;EIDQKISVPLISEFKDFIIDAFIERRILIPLEVLSIEQNFDAYMLYMRNDEQDVIDIVNQGLAQGKISIPSADLSKNNFKNINSVSQYLNEYGTVIAERIKDSFLPLYDPTKEDICPMLKDINKYLKSHTGYELYPAQLAVAESVKRRLEKAKVAMIIAECGSGKTKIGSAALAAYQNRKKSFNVVLSPSHVTKKWVREIYETLPNTKSTVVHNITELNAIYKDYEENNMTVYAILSKERARDGYMKRPAVSYSIHKRGYICPDCGNVVEMEISDDCGKYLVNADQFFFMKETDKNHKCRHCGANLWTAYNPDDYSLYRNKWVKIGNYGYIYRDKALEHQGNGKTNKIAEKIQAVIDNPTMIFTAIGGYRRYSLSEYIAGHIKVDGIICDELHQYKGESGQGNAMANLVGCSKKVIGMTATL
;
A
#
# COMPACT_ATOMS: atom_id res chain seq x y z
N GLU A 1 -3.88 -16.99 15.35
CA GLU A 1 -4.16 -18.02 14.32
C GLU A 1 -5.65 -18.05 14.08
N ILE A 2 -6.11 -17.36 13.05
CA ILE A 2 -7.48 -17.47 12.55
C ILE A 2 -7.37 -18.40 11.34
N ASP A 3 -7.23 -19.67 11.60
CA ASP A 3 -7.33 -20.69 10.57
C ASP A 3 -8.75 -21.26 10.57
N GLN A 4 -9.34 -21.18 9.40
CA GLN A 4 -10.62 -21.71 8.96
C GLN A 4 -11.83 -20.78 9.13
N LYS A 5 -12.02 -19.91 8.14
CA LYS A 5 -13.33 -19.33 7.86
C LYS A 5 -14.18 -20.40 7.19
N ILE A 6 -15.10 -21.01 7.92
CA ILE A 6 -16.14 -21.83 7.34
C ILE A 6 -17.27 -20.92 6.90
N SER A 7 -17.42 -20.70 5.60
CA SER A 7 -18.59 -20.03 5.04
C SER A 7 -19.75 -21.01 5.01
N VAL A 8 -20.66 -20.92 5.95
CA VAL A 8 -21.93 -21.64 5.88
C VAL A 8 -22.95 -20.73 5.19
N PRO A 9 -23.50 -21.12 4.02
CA PRO A 9 -24.59 -20.36 3.42
C PRO A 9 -25.81 -20.49 4.31
N LEU A 10 -26.15 -19.39 4.99
CA LEU A 10 -27.40 -19.30 5.76
C LEU A 10 -28.53 -18.95 4.81
N ILE A 11 -29.58 -19.76 4.84
CA ILE A 11 -30.85 -19.41 4.20
C ILE A 11 -31.42 -18.21 4.95
N SER A 12 -31.90 -17.19 4.23
CA SER A 12 -32.33 -15.90 4.79
C SER A 12 -33.30 -16.04 5.96
N GLU A 13 -34.15 -17.06 5.95
CA GLU A 13 -35.16 -17.34 6.99
C GLU A 13 -34.56 -17.75 8.35
N PHE A 14 -33.30 -18.16 8.39
CA PHE A 14 -32.63 -18.59 9.62
C PHE A 14 -31.53 -17.64 10.09
N LYS A 15 -31.27 -16.59 9.30
CA LYS A 15 -30.23 -15.61 9.60
C LYS A 15 -30.47 -14.94 10.94
N ASP A 16 -31.69 -14.46 11.15
CA ASP A 16 -32.08 -13.71 12.35
C ASP A 16 -31.95 -14.57 13.60
N PHE A 17 -32.43 -15.81 13.55
CA PHE A 17 -32.30 -16.75 14.67
C PHE A 17 -30.84 -17.01 15.10
N ILE A 18 -29.93 -17.19 14.14
CA ILE A 18 -28.52 -17.45 14.46
C ILE A 18 -27.86 -16.18 14.98
N ILE A 19 -28.15 -15.03 14.39
CA ILE A 19 -27.62 -13.74 14.83
C ILE A 19 -28.09 -13.44 16.26
N ASP A 20 -29.38 -13.57 16.53
CA ASP A 20 -29.94 -13.34 17.86
C ASP A 20 -29.34 -14.29 18.91
N ALA A 21 -29.25 -15.59 18.60
CA ALA A 21 -28.63 -16.55 19.49
C ALA A 21 -27.14 -16.27 19.78
N PHE A 22 -26.42 -15.76 18.76
CA PHE A 22 -25.01 -15.36 18.93
C PHE A 22 -24.87 -14.06 19.73
N ILE A 23 -25.81 -13.13 19.61
CA ILE A 23 -25.86 -11.91 20.43
C ILE A 23 -26.18 -12.26 21.89
N GLU A 24 -27.18 -13.11 22.12
CA GLU A 24 -27.55 -13.57 23.47
C GLU A 24 -26.40 -14.23 24.20
N ARG A 25 -25.60 -15.04 23.52
CA ARG A 25 -24.42 -15.69 24.07
C ARG A 25 -23.15 -14.81 24.03
N ARG A 26 -23.26 -13.56 23.58
CA ARG A 26 -22.15 -12.60 23.45
C ARG A 26 -21.03 -13.10 22.52
N ILE A 27 -21.35 -13.92 21.55
CA ILE A 27 -20.44 -14.31 20.47
C ILE A 27 -20.31 -13.18 19.45
N LEU A 28 -21.43 -12.53 19.13
CA LEU A 28 -21.49 -11.34 18.30
C LEU A 28 -21.93 -10.13 19.14
N ILE A 29 -21.30 -9.01 18.90
CA ILE A 29 -21.66 -7.72 19.48
C ILE A 29 -22.15 -6.84 18.34
N PRO A 30 -23.41 -6.38 18.35
CA PRO A 30 -23.89 -5.46 17.32
C PRO A 30 -23.16 -4.13 17.40
N LEU A 31 -22.76 -3.60 16.26
CA LEU A 31 -22.12 -2.31 16.12
C LEU A 31 -23.10 -1.33 15.47
N GLU A 32 -23.33 -0.20 16.11
CA GLU A 32 -24.04 0.92 15.48
C GLU A 32 -23.12 1.55 14.44
N VAL A 33 -23.35 1.25 13.16
CA VAL A 33 -22.66 1.88 12.04
C VAL A 33 -23.55 2.95 11.46
N LEU A 34 -23.25 4.19 11.76
CA LEU A 34 -23.88 5.35 11.12
C LEU A 34 -23.29 5.54 9.72
N SER A 35 -23.89 4.91 8.73
CA SER A 35 -23.59 5.15 7.33
C SER A 35 -24.69 6.02 6.72
N ILE A 36 -24.29 7.09 6.02
CA ILE A 36 -25.21 8.05 5.39
C ILE A 36 -25.93 7.44 4.17
N GLU A 37 -25.43 6.35 3.59
CA GLU A 37 -25.91 5.84 2.30
C GLU A 37 -26.48 4.42 2.31
N GLN A 38 -26.19 3.58 3.29
CA GLN A 38 -26.77 2.22 3.39
C GLN A 38 -26.83 1.74 4.84
N ASN A 39 -28.00 1.35 5.30
CA ASN A 39 -28.14 0.58 6.53
C ASN A 39 -27.65 -0.84 6.29
N PHE A 40 -26.53 -1.22 6.88
CA PHE A 40 -26.11 -2.60 6.95
C PHE A 40 -25.82 -2.98 8.40
N ASP A 41 -26.18 -4.20 8.74
CA ASP A 41 -25.92 -4.75 10.07
C ASP A 41 -24.43 -5.10 10.16
N ALA A 42 -23.73 -4.52 11.12
CA ALA A 42 -22.33 -4.82 11.41
C ALA A 42 -22.24 -5.45 12.80
N TYR A 43 -21.38 -6.46 12.90
CA TYR A 43 -21.16 -7.19 14.15
C TYR A 43 -19.66 -7.38 14.39
N MET A 44 -19.27 -7.30 15.66
CA MET A 44 -17.92 -7.63 16.10
C MET A 44 -17.91 -9.02 16.72
N LEU A 45 -16.99 -9.88 16.26
CA LEU A 45 -16.79 -11.21 16.84
C LEU A 45 -15.97 -11.10 18.12
N TYR A 46 -16.45 -11.70 19.21
CA TYR A 46 -15.72 -11.74 20.46
C TYR A 46 -14.69 -12.88 20.46
N MET A 47 -13.42 -12.53 20.56
CA MET A 47 -12.28 -13.44 20.34
C MET A 47 -12.06 -14.53 21.41
N ARG A 48 -12.89 -14.63 22.43
CA ARG A 48 -12.77 -15.62 23.53
C ARG A 48 -13.91 -16.64 23.56
N ASN A 49 -14.58 -16.85 22.45
CA ASN A 49 -15.65 -17.81 22.40
C ASN A 49 -15.11 -19.23 22.23
N ASP A 50 -15.70 -20.16 22.95
CA ASP A 50 -15.44 -21.56 22.78
C ASP A 50 -16.14 -22.05 21.51
N GLU A 51 -15.46 -22.85 20.69
CA GLU A 51 -16.05 -23.50 19.51
C GLU A 51 -17.29 -24.32 19.89
N GLN A 52 -17.32 -24.83 21.09
CA GLN A 52 -18.43 -25.61 21.63
C GLN A 52 -19.73 -24.79 21.73
N ASP A 53 -19.63 -23.51 22.11
CA ASP A 53 -20.80 -22.62 22.17
C ASP A 53 -21.48 -22.44 20.80
N VAL A 54 -20.67 -22.34 19.73
CA VAL A 54 -21.16 -22.23 18.36
C VAL A 54 -21.83 -23.54 17.94
N ILE A 55 -21.20 -24.66 18.22
CA ILE A 55 -21.73 -26.01 17.91
C ILE A 55 -23.06 -26.23 18.62
N ASP A 56 -23.17 -25.84 19.89
CA ASP A 56 -24.39 -26.00 20.67
C ASP A 56 -25.55 -25.17 20.14
N ILE A 57 -25.30 -23.92 19.69
CA ILE A 57 -26.33 -23.08 19.05
C ILE A 57 -26.83 -23.70 17.76
N VAL A 58 -25.91 -24.21 16.91
CA VAL A 58 -26.27 -24.85 15.65
C VAL A 58 -27.07 -26.13 15.91
N ASN A 59 -26.64 -26.96 16.85
CA ASN A 59 -27.36 -28.19 17.24
C ASN A 59 -28.73 -27.88 17.83
N GLN A 60 -28.85 -26.86 18.64
CA GLN A 60 -30.14 -26.41 19.20
C GLN A 60 -31.08 -25.91 18.10
N GLY A 61 -30.57 -25.15 17.12
CA GLY A 61 -31.34 -24.70 15.96
C GLY A 61 -31.84 -25.86 15.09
N LEU A 62 -30.99 -26.86 14.86
CA LEU A 62 -31.36 -28.09 14.16
C LEU A 62 -32.42 -28.89 14.92
N ALA A 63 -32.27 -29.08 16.23
CA ALA A 63 -33.22 -29.80 17.08
C ALA A 63 -34.59 -29.10 17.16
N GLN A 64 -34.63 -27.81 17.11
CA GLN A 64 -35.85 -26.98 17.13
C GLN A 64 -36.48 -26.80 15.73
N GLY A 65 -35.87 -27.35 14.68
CA GLY A 65 -36.31 -27.14 13.30
C GLY A 65 -36.21 -25.71 12.77
N LYS A 66 -35.46 -24.83 13.50
CA LYS A 66 -35.21 -23.46 13.11
C LYS A 66 -34.04 -23.30 12.12
N ILE A 67 -33.21 -24.31 12.04
CA ILE A 67 -32.18 -24.49 11.01
C ILE A 67 -32.54 -25.78 10.28
N SER A 68 -32.67 -25.73 8.97
CA SER A 68 -32.71 -26.91 8.14
C SER A 68 -31.42 -26.98 7.33
N ILE A 69 -30.75 -28.11 7.42
CA ILE A 69 -29.75 -28.42 6.40
C ILE A 69 -30.52 -28.72 5.14
N PRO A 70 -30.37 -27.93 4.05
CA PRO A 70 -31.02 -28.28 2.81
C PRO A 70 -30.67 -29.74 2.51
N SER A 71 -31.63 -30.61 2.51
CA SER A 71 -31.44 -31.97 2.03
C SER A 71 -31.21 -31.91 0.50
N ALA A 72 -30.06 -31.45 0.08
CA ALA A 72 -29.48 -32.01 -1.11
C ALA A 72 -29.44 -33.51 -0.79
N ASP A 73 -30.08 -34.35 -1.59
CA ASP A 73 -30.19 -35.80 -1.42
C ASP A 73 -28.90 -36.44 -0.89
N LEU A 74 -28.54 -36.16 0.34
CA LEU A 74 -27.41 -36.74 1.07
C LEU A 74 -27.66 -38.21 1.41
N SER A 75 -28.91 -38.65 1.25
CA SER A 75 -29.29 -40.07 1.43
C SER A 75 -28.69 -41.00 0.41
N LYS A 76 -28.15 -40.47 -0.70
CA LYS A 76 -27.50 -41.30 -1.77
C LYS A 76 -25.99 -41.15 -1.85
N ASN A 77 -25.38 -40.22 -1.11
CA ASN A 77 -23.93 -39.97 -1.22
C ASN A 77 -23.20 -40.58 -0.05
N ASN A 78 -22.74 -41.80 -0.22
CA ASN A 78 -21.85 -42.49 0.67
C ASN A 78 -20.46 -41.82 0.66
N PHE A 79 -20.28 -40.71 1.40
CA PHE A 79 -18.95 -40.14 1.67
C PHE A 79 -17.98 -41.12 2.36
N LYS A 80 -18.53 -42.26 2.84
CA LYS A 80 -17.74 -43.29 3.56
C LYS A 80 -16.69 -43.99 2.71
N ASN A 81 -16.70 -43.82 1.39
CA ASN A 81 -15.78 -44.54 0.48
C ASN A 81 -14.80 -43.64 -0.27
N ILE A 82 -14.74 -42.32 0.05
CA ILE A 82 -13.83 -41.40 -0.61
C ILE A 82 -12.56 -41.25 0.25
N ASN A 83 -11.48 -41.87 -0.19
CA ASN A 83 -10.21 -41.93 0.54
C ASN A 83 -9.13 -41.00 -0.06
N SER A 84 -9.42 -40.27 -1.13
CA SER A 84 -8.49 -39.36 -1.76
C SER A 84 -9.17 -38.14 -2.41
N VAL A 85 -8.44 -37.03 -2.53
CA VAL A 85 -8.88 -35.80 -3.24
C VAL A 85 -9.20 -36.12 -4.71
N SER A 86 -8.41 -36.98 -5.34
CA SER A 86 -8.66 -37.41 -6.73
C SER A 86 -9.97 -38.13 -6.89
N GLN A 87 -10.30 -38.99 -5.96
CA GLN A 87 -11.56 -39.73 -5.94
C GLN A 87 -12.77 -38.80 -5.73
N TYR A 88 -12.62 -37.83 -4.83
CA TYR A 88 -13.60 -36.77 -4.58
C TYR A 88 -13.84 -35.90 -5.83
N LEU A 89 -12.76 -35.46 -6.48
CA LEU A 89 -12.86 -34.64 -7.70
C LEU A 89 -13.43 -35.42 -8.89
N ASN A 90 -13.16 -36.72 -9.02
CA ASN A 90 -13.74 -37.54 -10.06
C ASN A 90 -15.24 -37.73 -9.88
N GLU A 91 -15.71 -37.83 -8.65
CA GLU A 91 -17.13 -38.05 -8.35
C GLU A 91 -17.94 -36.75 -8.32
N TYR A 92 -17.39 -35.67 -7.76
CA TYR A 92 -18.09 -34.40 -7.58
C TYR A 92 -17.54 -33.24 -8.42
N GLY A 93 -16.50 -33.46 -9.20
CA GLY A 93 -15.83 -32.39 -9.95
C GLY A 93 -16.75 -31.65 -10.92
N THR A 94 -17.65 -32.36 -11.58
CA THR A 94 -18.65 -31.75 -12.48
C THR A 94 -19.64 -30.85 -11.72
N VAL A 95 -20.17 -31.34 -10.61
CA VAL A 95 -21.11 -30.57 -9.76
C VAL A 95 -20.45 -29.35 -9.14
N ILE A 96 -19.20 -29.49 -8.69
CA ILE A 96 -18.41 -28.40 -8.18
C ILE A 96 -18.13 -27.37 -9.28
N ALA A 97 -17.75 -27.83 -10.46
CA ALA A 97 -17.47 -26.96 -11.60
C ALA A 97 -18.73 -26.20 -12.07
N GLU A 98 -19.88 -26.83 -12.07
CA GLU A 98 -21.16 -26.18 -12.38
C GLU A 98 -21.51 -25.12 -11.32
N ARG A 99 -21.43 -25.46 -10.04
CA ARG A 99 -21.66 -24.46 -8.95
C ARG A 99 -20.70 -23.31 -9.01
N ILE A 100 -19.42 -23.53 -9.32
CA ILE A 100 -18.43 -22.47 -9.52
C ILE A 100 -18.82 -21.60 -10.71
N LYS A 101 -19.22 -22.20 -11.84
CA LYS A 101 -19.69 -21.45 -13.00
C LYS A 101 -20.91 -20.58 -12.70
N ASP A 102 -21.86 -21.10 -11.94
CA ASP A 102 -23.08 -20.38 -11.56
C ASP A 102 -22.82 -19.27 -10.55
N SER A 103 -21.84 -19.46 -9.66
CA SER A 103 -21.47 -18.48 -8.63
C SER A 103 -20.57 -17.37 -9.14
N PHE A 104 -19.78 -17.61 -10.19
CA PHE A 104 -18.81 -16.68 -10.75
C PHE A 104 -19.07 -16.43 -12.24
N LEU A 105 -20.06 -15.62 -12.54
CA LEU A 105 -20.28 -15.15 -13.91
C LEU A 105 -19.03 -14.40 -14.40
N PRO A 106 -18.38 -14.85 -15.48
CA PRO A 106 -17.20 -14.16 -15.98
C PRO A 106 -17.57 -12.75 -16.47
N LEU A 107 -16.72 -11.79 -16.19
CA LEU A 107 -16.89 -10.42 -16.68
C LEU A 107 -16.80 -10.30 -18.20
N TYR A 108 -16.19 -11.27 -18.84
CA TYR A 108 -16.03 -11.39 -20.27
C TYR A 108 -16.02 -12.87 -20.66
N ASP A 109 -16.83 -13.20 -21.65
CA ASP A 109 -16.90 -14.54 -22.24
C ASP A 109 -16.44 -14.46 -23.71
N PRO A 110 -15.24 -14.96 -24.05
CA PRO A 110 -14.70 -14.88 -25.40
C PRO A 110 -15.50 -15.69 -26.44
N THR A 111 -16.41 -16.55 -25.99
CA THR A 111 -17.27 -17.33 -26.92
C THR A 111 -18.51 -16.56 -27.35
N LYS A 112 -18.88 -15.50 -26.60
CA LYS A 112 -20.11 -14.73 -26.82
C LYS A 112 -19.84 -13.28 -27.24
N GLU A 113 -18.68 -12.77 -26.92
CA GLU A 113 -18.38 -11.35 -27.08
C GLU A 113 -16.99 -11.13 -27.66
N ASP A 114 -16.85 -10.06 -28.43
CA ASP A 114 -15.56 -9.59 -28.94
C ASP A 114 -14.84 -8.72 -27.89
N ILE A 115 -13.50 -8.73 -27.92
CA ILE A 115 -12.68 -7.79 -27.16
C ILE A 115 -12.88 -6.37 -27.67
N CYS A 116 -12.65 -5.37 -26.80
CA CYS A 116 -12.82 -3.98 -27.16
C CYS A 116 -11.84 -3.54 -28.28
N PRO A 117 -12.22 -2.54 -29.10
CA PRO A 117 -11.39 -2.06 -30.22
C PRO A 117 -9.98 -1.65 -29.78
N MET A 118 -9.84 -1.02 -28.61
CA MET A 118 -8.55 -0.58 -28.11
C MET A 118 -7.58 -1.75 -27.86
N LEU A 119 -8.06 -2.90 -27.36
CA LEU A 119 -7.22 -4.09 -27.20
C LEU A 119 -6.83 -4.70 -28.55
N LYS A 120 -7.71 -4.63 -29.56
CA LYS A 120 -7.37 -5.04 -30.94
C LYS A 120 -6.25 -4.17 -31.51
N ASP A 121 -6.33 -2.84 -31.29
CA ASP A 121 -5.30 -1.90 -31.74
C ASP A 121 -3.96 -2.11 -31.03
N ILE A 122 -3.99 -2.31 -29.72
CA ILE A 122 -2.80 -2.61 -28.90
C ILE A 122 -2.14 -3.90 -29.39
N ASN A 123 -2.92 -4.93 -29.63
CA ASN A 123 -2.40 -6.22 -30.08
C ASN A 123 -1.76 -6.12 -31.48
N LYS A 124 -2.39 -5.35 -32.39
CA LYS A 124 -1.84 -5.06 -33.71
C LYS A 124 -0.51 -4.26 -33.62
N TYR A 125 -0.47 -3.28 -32.72
CA TYR A 125 0.74 -2.50 -32.48
C TYR A 125 1.87 -3.39 -31.94
N LEU A 126 1.60 -4.20 -30.91
CA LEU A 126 2.56 -5.13 -30.34
C LEU A 126 3.13 -6.07 -31.41
N LYS A 127 2.25 -6.65 -32.25
CA LYS A 127 2.65 -7.53 -33.34
C LYS A 127 3.57 -6.83 -34.35
N SER A 128 3.26 -5.59 -34.72
CA SER A 128 4.07 -4.82 -35.67
C SER A 128 5.45 -4.46 -35.13
N HIS A 129 5.61 -4.28 -33.82
CA HIS A 129 6.86 -3.87 -33.19
C HIS A 129 7.75 -5.01 -32.75
N THR A 130 7.15 -6.14 -32.33
CA THR A 130 7.88 -7.25 -31.74
C THR A 130 7.82 -8.56 -32.52
N GLY A 131 6.90 -8.64 -33.50
CA GLY A 131 6.56 -9.89 -34.18
C GLY A 131 5.64 -10.82 -33.36
N TYR A 132 5.39 -10.50 -32.09
CA TYR A 132 4.54 -11.29 -31.20
C TYR A 132 3.21 -10.57 -30.93
N GLU A 133 2.20 -11.34 -30.54
CA GLU A 133 0.90 -10.83 -30.14
C GLU A 133 0.47 -11.45 -28.81
N LEU A 134 -0.48 -10.81 -28.14
CA LEU A 134 -1.08 -11.38 -26.94
C LEU A 134 -1.90 -12.62 -27.34
N TYR A 135 -1.72 -13.69 -26.58
CA TYR A 135 -2.52 -14.89 -26.75
C TYR A 135 -4.01 -14.62 -26.45
N PRO A 136 -4.93 -15.40 -27.03
CA PRO A 136 -6.37 -15.24 -26.77
C PRO A 136 -6.72 -15.21 -25.29
N ALA A 137 -6.10 -16.08 -24.47
CA ALA A 137 -6.29 -16.09 -23.02
C ALA A 137 -5.82 -14.78 -22.35
N GLN A 138 -4.70 -14.22 -22.78
CA GLN A 138 -4.18 -12.94 -22.27
C GLN A 138 -5.11 -11.77 -22.62
N LEU A 139 -5.64 -11.77 -23.84
CA LEU A 139 -6.63 -10.78 -24.29
C LEU A 139 -7.93 -10.88 -23.50
N ALA A 140 -8.39 -12.10 -23.23
CA ALA A 140 -9.59 -12.33 -22.41
C ALA A 140 -9.41 -11.81 -20.99
N VAL A 141 -8.25 -12.03 -20.38
CA VAL A 141 -7.93 -11.48 -19.06
C VAL A 141 -7.85 -9.95 -19.11
N ALA A 142 -7.20 -9.38 -20.13
CA ALA A 142 -7.10 -7.93 -20.26
C ALA A 142 -8.48 -7.27 -20.41
N GLU A 143 -9.38 -7.84 -21.21
CA GLU A 143 -10.76 -7.36 -21.35
C GLU A 143 -11.55 -7.48 -20.05
N SER A 144 -11.41 -8.60 -19.33
CA SER A 144 -12.04 -8.79 -18.03
C SER A 144 -11.58 -7.76 -17.00
N VAL A 145 -10.28 -7.49 -16.95
CA VAL A 145 -9.69 -6.46 -16.07
C VAL A 145 -10.20 -5.07 -16.44
N LYS A 146 -10.22 -4.74 -17.73
CA LYS A 146 -10.78 -3.46 -18.22
C LYS A 146 -12.24 -3.29 -17.76
N ARG A 147 -13.10 -4.30 -17.94
CA ARG A 147 -14.49 -4.29 -17.49
C ARG A 147 -14.64 -4.21 -15.98
N ARG A 148 -13.72 -4.84 -15.23
CA ARG A 148 -13.67 -4.69 -13.78
C ARG A 148 -13.37 -3.24 -13.39
N LEU A 149 -12.41 -2.60 -14.05
CA LEU A 149 -12.06 -1.20 -13.78
C LEU A 149 -13.20 -0.23 -14.12
N GLU A 150 -14.10 -0.57 -15.06
CA GLU A 150 -15.29 0.22 -15.33
C GLU A 150 -16.25 0.25 -14.14
N LYS A 151 -16.36 -0.89 -13.45
CA LYS A 151 -17.30 -1.07 -12.34
C LYS A 151 -16.70 -0.78 -10.95
N ALA A 152 -15.38 -0.90 -10.80
CA ALA A 152 -14.71 -0.79 -9.51
C ALA A 152 -13.38 -0.06 -9.61
N LYS A 153 -12.84 0.39 -8.47
CA LYS A 153 -11.52 1.03 -8.40
C LYS A 153 -10.39 0.03 -8.60
N VAL A 154 -10.55 -1.21 -8.14
CA VAL A 154 -9.48 -2.21 -8.07
C VAL A 154 -9.81 -3.42 -8.91
N ALA A 155 -8.83 -3.89 -9.68
CA ALA A 155 -8.81 -5.18 -10.33
C ALA A 155 -7.53 -5.95 -9.93
N MET A 156 -7.62 -7.27 -9.87
CA MET A 156 -6.48 -8.14 -9.56
C MET A 156 -6.23 -9.13 -10.69
N ILE A 157 -4.96 -9.33 -11.01
CA ILE A 157 -4.48 -10.36 -11.94
C ILE A 157 -3.68 -11.39 -11.14
N ILE A 158 -4.23 -12.57 -10.98
CA ILE A 158 -3.58 -13.70 -10.33
C ILE A 158 -3.23 -14.68 -11.43
N ALA A 159 -1.96 -14.84 -11.73
CA ALA A 159 -1.50 -15.72 -12.78
C ALA A 159 -0.05 -16.14 -12.55
N GLU A 160 0.33 -17.32 -12.99
CA GLU A 160 1.65 -17.90 -12.81
C GLU A 160 2.78 -17.01 -13.36
N CYS A 161 4.01 -17.27 -12.90
CA CYS A 161 5.19 -16.64 -13.46
C CYS A 161 5.32 -16.99 -14.95
N GLY A 162 5.67 -16.00 -15.78
CA GLY A 162 5.79 -16.21 -17.23
C GLY A 162 4.47 -16.07 -18.03
N SER A 163 3.32 -15.92 -17.38
CA SER A 163 2.01 -15.77 -18.05
C SER A 163 1.82 -14.46 -18.83
N GLY A 164 2.77 -13.51 -18.73
CA GLY A 164 2.70 -12.22 -19.41
C GLY A 164 1.92 -11.14 -18.63
N LYS A 165 1.80 -11.26 -17.31
CA LYS A 165 1.09 -10.29 -16.45
C LYS A 165 1.40 -8.83 -16.75
N THR A 166 2.66 -8.51 -17.01
CA THR A 166 3.13 -7.14 -17.34
C THR A 166 2.40 -6.58 -18.57
N LYS A 167 2.38 -7.34 -19.67
CA LYS A 167 1.69 -6.93 -20.90
C LYS A 167 0.17 -6.91 -20.72
N ILE A 168 -0.39 -7.90 -20.02
CA ILE A 168 -1.82 -7.97 -19.73
C ILE A 168 -2.24 -6.74 -18.91
N GLY A 169 -1.54 -6.42 -17.82
CA GLY A 169 -1.88 -5.31 -16.94
C GLY A 169 -1.75 -3.95 -17.62
N SER A 170 -0.67 -3.73 -18.39
CA SER A 170 -0.49 -2.49 -19.16
C SER A 170 -1.54 -2.33 -20.27
N ALA A 171 -1.84 -3.40 -21.01
CA ALA A 171 -2.87 -3.37 -22.06
C ALA A 171 -4.27 -3.14 -21.47
N ALA A 172 -4.61 -3.79 -20.35
CA ALA A 172 -5.89 -3.62 -19.69
C ALA A 172 -6.10 -2.18 -19.16
N LEU A 173 -5.07 -1.58 -18.54
CA LEU A 173 -5.15 -0.20 -18.07
C LEU A 173 -5.30 0.79 -19.24
N ALA A 174 -4.51 0.62 -20.29
CA ALA A 174 -4.59 1.45 -21.50
C ALA A 174 -5.94 1.30 -22.21
N ALA A 175 -6.48 0.10 -22.28
CA ALA A 175 -7.81 -0.16 -22.83
C ALA A 175 -8.92 0.52 -22.03
N TYR A 176 -8.83 0.48 -20.68
CA TYR A 176 -9.74 1.20 -19.80
C TYR A 176 -9.65 2.71 -20.03
N GLN A 177 -8.46 3.27 -20.16
CA GLN A 177 -8.24 4.71 -20.38
C GLN A 177 -8.63 5.18 -21.76
N ASN A 178 -8.74 4.27 -22.71
CA ASN A 178 -9.27 4.49 -24.06
C ASN A 178 -8.69 5.74 -24.76
N ARG A 179 -7.36 5.77 -24.94
CA ARG A 179 -6.60 6.87 -25.57
C ARG A 179 -6.66 8.22 -24.84
N LYS A 180 -7.26 8.29 -23.66
CA LYS A 180 -7.22 9.51 -22.85
C LYS A 180 -5.81 9.72 -22.31
N LYS A 181 -5.29 10.93 -22.44
CA LYS A 181 -4.06 11.35 -21.80
C LYS A 181 -4.10 11.00 -20.32
N SER A 182 -3.13 10.28 -19.82
CA SER A 182 -3.12 9.79 -18.44
C SER A 182 -1.71 9.71 -17.86
N PHE A 183 -1.60 9.97 -16.57
CA PHE A 183 -0.38 9.77 -15.80
C PHE A 183 -0.54 8.53 -14.93
N ASN A 184 0.28 7.53 -15.20
CA ASN A 184 0.22 6.24 -14.55
C ASN A 184 1.50 5.95 -13.75
N VAL A 185 1.35 5.21 -12.68
CA VAL A 185 2.46 4.74 -11.84
C VAL A 185 2.54 3.22 -11.92
N VAL A 186 3.75 2.70 -12.00
CA VAL A 186 4.02 1.27 -11.83
C VAL A 186 4.89 1.11 -10.58
N LEU A 187 4.43 0.30 -9.65
CA LEU A 187 5.18 -0.10 -8.47
C LEU A 187 5.64 -1.54 -8.62
N SER A 188 6.96 -1.76 -8.68
CA SER A 188 7.54 -3.07 -8.97
C SER A 188 8.80 -3.36 -8.14
N PRO A 189 9.26 -4.61 -8.06
CA PRO A 189 10.58 -4.92 -7.53
C PRO A 189 11.69 -4.23 -8.33
N SER A 190 12.79 -3.83 -7.67
CA SER A 190 13.86 -3.02 -8.27
C SER A 190 14.51 -3.65 -9.50
N HIS A 191 14.68 -4.98 -9.49
CA HIS A 191 15.33 -5.72 -10.57
C HIS A 191 14.51 -5.81 -11.86
N VAL A 192 13.18 -5.53 -11.81
CA VAL A 192 12.30 -5.59 -13.00
C VAL A 192 11.90 -4.22 -13.54
N THR A 193 12.29 -3.11 -12.90
CA THR A 193 11.90 -1.75 -13.32
C THR A 193 12.27 -1.46 -14.79
N LYS A 194 13.48 -1.81 -15.23
CA LYS A 194 13.90 -1.63 -16.62
C LYS A 194 13.12 -2.52 -17.60
N LYS A 195 12.73 -3.74 -17.15
CA LYS A 195 11.88 -4.62 -17.93
C LYS A 195 10.51 -3.96 -18.14
N TRP A 196 9.93 -3.32 -17.13
CA TRP A 196 8.67 -2.59 -17.23
C TRP A 196 8.73 -1.48 -18.28
N VAL A 197 9.84 -0.69 -18.32
CA VAL A 197 10.03 0.34 -19.36
C VAL A 197 9.94 -0.27 -20.76
N ARG A 198 10.68 -1.36 -20.99
CA ARG A 198 10.71 -2.06 -22.27
C ARG A 198 9.35 -2.64 -22.64
N GLU A 199 8.71 -3.34 -21.72
CA GLU A 199 7.41 -3.99 -21.95
C GLU A 199 6.30 -2.99 -22.29
N ILE A 200 6.28 -1.82 -21.63
CA ILE A 200 5.33 -0.75 -21.93
C ILE A 200 5.60 -0.18 -23.32
N TYR A 201 6.86 0.11 -23.64
CA TYR A 201 7.23 0.61 -24.96
C TYR A 201 6.84 -0.36 -26.08
N GLU A 202 7.07 -1.65 -25.88
CA GLU A 202 6.69 -2.68 -26.85
C GLU A 202 5.17 -2.83 -27.01
N THR A 203 4.42 -2.62 -25.94
CA THR A 203 2.98 -2.95 -25.89
C THR A 203 2.10 -1.77 -26.24
N LEU A 204 2.47 -0.56 -25.85
CA LEU A 204 1.57 0.59 -25.90
C LEU A 204 2.08 1.68 -26.86
N PRO A 205 1.26 2.06 -27.86
CA PRO A 205 1.59 3.16 -28.75
C PRO A 205 1.48 4.51 -28.03
N ASN A 206 2.26 5.49 -28.46
CA ASN A 206 2.22 6.88 -27.98
C ASN A 206 2.29 7.01 -26.44
N THR A 207 3.17 6.22 -25.84
CA THR A 207 3.41 6.23 -24.39
C THR A 207 4.88 6.51 -24.11
N LYS A 208 5.11 7.23 -23.02
CA LYS A 208 6.45 7.42 -22.44
C LYS A 208 6.54 6.66 -21.12
N SER A 209 7.55 5.84 -20.98
CA SER A 209 7.81 5.12 -19.74
C SER A 209 9.24 5.38 -19.28
N THR A 210 9.41 5.64 -17.99
CA THR A 210 10.74 5.88 -17.42
C THR A 210 10.81 5.41 -15.96
N VAL A 211 12.00 4.96 -15.56
CA VAL A 211 12.27 4.68 -14.14
C VAL A 211 12.51 5.99 -13.41
N VAL A 212 11.86 6.15 -12.27
CA VAL A 212 11.95 7.34 -11.43
C VAL A 212 12.63 6.99 -10.12
N HIS A 213 13.71 7.68 -9.80
CA HIS A 213 14.50 7.43 -8.59
C HIS A 213 14.33 8.50 -7.51
N ASN A 214 13.88 9.70 -7.89
CA ASN A 214 13.79 10.85 -6.98
C ASN A 214 12.71 11.84 -7.45
N ILE A 215 12.41 12.81 -6.58
CA ILE A 215 11.38 13.83 -6.83
C ILE A 215 11.71 14.71 -8.04
N THR A 216 12.97 15.00 -8.29
CA THR A 216 13.40 15.83 -9.43
C THR A 216 13.06 15.14 -10.75
N GLU A 217 13.38 13.86 -10.88
CA GLU A 217 13.04 13.06 -12.06
C GLU A 217 11.53 12.90 -12.21
N LEU A 218 10.81 12.72 -11.11
CA LEU A 218 9.35 12.66 -11.11
C LEU A 218 8.73 13.97 -11.63
N ASN A 219 9.19 15.11 -11.13
CA ASN A 219 8.69 16.41 -11.58
C ASN A 219 9.02 16.66 -13.05
N ALA A 220 10.18 16.25 -13.53
CA ALA A 220 10.55 16.39 -14.93
C ALA A 220 9.62 15.58 -15.84
N ILE A 221 9.31 14.32 -15.49
CA ILE A 221 8.40 13.49 -16.30
C ILE A 221 6.94 13.95 -16.17
N TYR A 222 6.54 14.48 -15.01
CA TYR A 222 5.20 15.02 -14.82
C TYR A 222 4.99 16.31 -15.61
N LYS A 223 5.99 17.20 -15.63
CA LYS A 223 5.99 18.38 -16.49
C LYS A 223 5.89 18.00 -17.97
N ASP A 224 6.66 17.03 -18.42
CA ASP A 224 6.62 16.50 -19.77
C ASP A 224 5.23 15.91 -20.10
N TYR A 225 4.58 15.25 -19.13
CA TYR A 225 3.19 14.84 -19.26
C TYR A 225 2.23 16.03 -19.39
N GLU A 226 2.40 17.11 -18.65
CA GLU A 226 1.52 18.27 -18.72
C GLU A 226 1.64 18.99 -20.07
N GLU A 227 2.87 19.13 -20.60
CA GLU A 227 3.17 19.84 -21.83
C GLU A 227 2.85 19.06 -23.11
N ASN A 228 2.90 17.73 -23.07
CA ASN A 228 2.71 16.87 -24.22
C ASN A 228 1.40 16.09 -24.17
N ASN A 229 0.84 15.79 -25.36
CA ASN A 229 -0.40 14.99 -25.45
C ASN A 229 -0.08 13.49 -25.54
N MET A 230 0.58 12.94 -24.52
CA MET A 230 0.94 11.52 -24.43
C MET A 230 0.58 10.93 -23.08
N THR A 231 0.43 9.63 -23.03
CA THR A 231 0.30 8.87 -21.78
C THR A 231 1.68 8.60 -21.20
N VAL A 232 1.83 8.75 -19.88
CA VAL A 232 3.09 8.57 -19.18
C VAL A 232 2.96 7.47 -18.11
N TYR A 233 3.99 6.64 -18.03
CA TYR A 233 4.18 5.64 -16.99
C TYR A 233 5.45 5.95 -16.19
N ALA A 234 5.30 6.39 -14.97
CA ALA A 234 6.38 6.55 -14.00
C ALA A 234 6.61 5.23 -13.27
N ILE A 235 7.77 4.60 -13.44
CA ILE A 235 8.09 3.29 -12.89
C ILE A 235 8.94 3.47 -11.65
N LEU A 236 8.41 3.03 -10.52
CA LEU A 236 9.03 3.12 -9.20
C LEU A 236 9.40 1.73 -8.71
N SER A 237 10.59 1.59 -8.15
CA SER A 237 10.83 0.42 -7.32
C SER A 237 10.15 0.58 -5.96
N LYS A 238 9.74 -0.53 -5.35
CA LYS A 238 9.12 -0.55 -4.02
C LYS A 238 10.02 0.08 -2.94
N GLU A 239 11.34 -0.07 -3.09
CA GLU A 239 12.33 0.54 -2.22
C GLU A 239 12.33 2.06 -2.41
N ARG A 240 12.34 2.54 -3.65
CA ARG A 240 12.33 3.98 -3.95
C ARG A 240 11.02 4.65 -3.59
N ALA A 241 9.90 3.97 -3.78
CA ALA A 241 8.61 4.47 -3.34
C ALA A 241 8.55 4.68 -1.83
N ARG A 242 9.16 3.75 -1.07
CA ARG A 242 9.30 3.83 0.40
C ARG A 242 10.38 4.81 0.82
N ASP A 243 11.55 4.75 0.16
CA ASP A 243 12.73 5.54 0.54
C ASP A 243 12.47 7.01 0.25
N GLY A 244 12.96 7.82 1.15
CA GLY A 244 12.68 9.24 1.17
C GLY A 244 11.90 9.63 2.40
N TYR A 245 11.56 8.66 3.26
CA TYR A 245 11.15 8.99 4.62
C TYR A 245 12.15 9.96 5.19
N MET A 246 11.61 11.02 5.78
CA MET A 246 12.44 11.96 6.48
C MET A 246 13.20 11.21 7.56
N LYS A 247 14.49 11.12 7.37
CA LYS A 247 15.38 10.65 8.42
C LYS A 247 15.80 11.89 9.21
N ARG A 248 15.60 11.83 10.50
CA ARG A 248 16.15 12.82 11.44
C ARG A 248 17.25 12.18 12.26
N PRO A 249 18.20 12.97 12.78
CA PRO A 249 19.08 12.48 13.82
C PRO A 249 18.25 11.97 15.00
N ALA A 250 18.55 10.76 15.46
CA ALA A 250 17.96 10.19 16.66
C ALA A 250 18.59 10.72 17.94
N VAL A 251 19.68 11.50 17.79
CA VAL A 251 20.49 12.03 18.88
C VAL A 251 19.86 13.28 19.48
N SER A 252 20.15 13.53 20.76
CA SER A 252 19.85 14.77 21.47
C SER A 252 21.15 15.46 21.87
N TYR A 253 21.18 16.80 21.86
CA TYR A 253 22.34 17.53 22.33
C TYR A 253 22.30 17.68 23.86
N SER A 254 23.38 17.29 24.53
CA SER A 254 23.55 17.49 25.97
C SER A 254 24.52 18.66 26.23
N ILE A 255 24.03 19.67 26.92
CA ILE A 255 24.85 20.83 27.33
C ILE A 255 25.92 20.39 28.33
N HIS A 256 25.59 19.49 29.25
CA HIS A 256 26.52 19.00 30.27
C HIS A 256 27.67 18.19 29.66
N LYS A 257 27.38 17.34 28.69
CA LYS A 257 28.38 16.52 27.99
C LYS A 257 29.00 17.24 26.79
N ARG A 258 28.55 18.45 26.47
CA ARG A 258 28.98 19.26 25.33
C ARG A 258 29.03 18.49 24.01
N GLY A 259 28.01 17.66 23.76
CA GLY A 259 27.97 16.83 22.57
C GLY A 259 26.60 16.15 22.33
N TYR A 260 26.47 15.56 21.17
CA TYR A 260 25.29 14.80 20.81
C TYR A 260 25.34 13.42 21.48
N ILE A 261 24.23 13.01 22.08
CA ILE A 261 24.13 11.80 22.88
C ILE A 261 23.42 10.72 22.07
N CYS A 262 24.01 9.53 22.03
CA CYS A 262 23.38 8.35 21.47
C CYS A 262 22.10 8.02 22.23
N PRO A 263 20.98 7.74 21.53
CA PRO A 263 19.69 7.45 22.18
C PRO A 263 19.71 6.16 22.99
N ASP A 264 20.57 5.19 22.62
CA ASP A 264 20.57 3.86 23.24
C ASP A 264 21.57 3.78 24.42
N CYS A 265 22.82 4.17 24.21
CA CYS A 265 23.85 3.99 25.24
C CYS A 265 24.15 5.26 26.07
N GLY A 266 23.61 6.43 25.66
CA GLY A 266 23.83 7.69 26.36
C GLY A 266 25.25 8.25 26.28
N ASN A 267 26.15 7.65 25.49
CA ASN A 267 27.49 8.18 25.24
C ASN A 267 27.47 9.32 24.21
N VAL A 268 28.48 10.17 24.27
CA VAL A 268 28.69 11.22 23.25
C VAL A 268 29.00 10.52 21.93
N VAL A 269 28.39 11.00 20.87
CA VAL A 269 28.65 10.50 19.53
C VAL A 269 29.96 11.09 19.03
N GLU A 270 30.83 10.20 18.56
CA GLU A 270 32.15 10.54 18.01
C GLU A 270 32.18 10.35 16.50
N MET A 271 32.92 11.22 15.82
CA MET A 271 33.23 11.12 14.39
C MET A 271 34.74 11.02 14.18
N GLU A 272 35.14 10.36 13.12
CA GLU A 272 36.53 10.25 12.69
C GLU A 272 36.87 11.41 11.76
N ILE A 273 37.91 12.13 12.10
CA ILE A 273 38.52 13.15 11.25
C ILE A 273 39.89 12.64 10.82
N SER A 274 40.24 12.89 9.56
CA SER A 274 41.55 12.61 9.00
C SER A 274 42.20 13.93 8.61
N ASP A 275 43.41 14.15 9.08
CA ASP A 275 44.29 15.25 8.66
C ASP A 275 45.69 14.72 8.33
N ASP A 276 46.62 15.62 8.06
CA ASP A 276 47.99 15.28 7.72
C ASP A 276 48.77 14.56 8.86
N CYS A 277 48.22 14.62 10.08
CA CYS A 277 48.77 13.96 11.27
C CYS A 277 48.20 12.56 11.54
N GLY A 278 47.12 12.16 10.79
CA GLY A 278 46.50 10.87 10.91
C GLY A 278 44.99 10.94 11.16
N LYS A 279 44.46 9.81 11.67
CA LYS A 279 43.02 9.66 11.99
C LYS A 279 42.81 9.78 13.50
N TYR A 280 41.90 10.63 13.91
CA TYR A 280 41.54 10.80 15.31
C TYR A 280 40.03 10.98 15.50
N LEU A 281 39.55 10.73 16.72
CA LEU A 281 38.16 10.83 17.07
C LEU A 281 37.88 12.16 17.75
N VAL A 282 36.81 12.80 17.30
CA VAL A 282 36.29 14.04 17.93
C VAL A 282 34.79 13.90 18.18
N ASN A 283 34.26 14.67 19.08
CA ASN A 283 32.81 14.72 19.28
C ASN A 283 32.12 15.16 17.98
N ALA A 284 31.10 14.41 17.58
CA ALA A 284 30.31 14.76 16.42
C ALA A 284 29.66 16.13 16.59
N ASP A 285 29.84 16.97 15.60
CA ASP A 285 29.28 18.30 15.53
C ASP A 285 27.94 18.33 14.77
N GLN A 286 27.38 19.52 14.65
CA GLN A 286 26.16 19.71 13.90
C GLN A 286 26.32 19.32 12.41
N PHE A 287 27.49 19.59 11.82
CA PHE A 287 27.75 19.31 10.40
C PHE A 287 27.82 17.81 10.11
N PHE A 288 28.24 16.99 11.07
CA PHE A 288 28.21 15.54 10.96
C PHE A 288 26.81 15.03 10.66
N PHE A 289 25.79 15.61 11.27
CA PHE A 289 24.39 15.26 11.04
C PHE A 289 23.75 15.98 9.86
N MET A 290 24.41 17.01 9.31
CA MET A 290 23.92 17.77 8.15
C MET A 290 24.32 17.15 6.81
N LYS A 291 25.37 16.35 6.75
CA LYS A 291 25.84 15.74 5.50
C LYS A 291 24.80 14.80 4.91
N GLU A 292 24.39 15.09 3.66
CA GLU A 292 23.34 14.35 2.96
C GLU A 292 23.71 12.90 2.64
N THR A 293 24.99 12.68 2.44
CA THR A 293 25.48 11.47 1.79
C THR A 293 25.57 10.27 2.70
N ASP A 294 25.55 10.46 4.02
CA ASP A 294 25.87 9.37 4.95
C ASP A 294 24.91 9.32 6.16
N LYS A 295 23.64 9.01 5.86
CA LYS A 295 22.56 8.91 6.85
C LYS A 295 22.48 7.56 7.58
N ASN A 296 23.51 6.75 7.47
CA ASN A 296 23.57 5.43 8.08
C ASN A 296 24.64 5.34 9.19
N HIS A 297 25.04 6.48 9.73
CA HIS A 297 25.97 6.49 10.85
C HIS A 297 25.43 5.68 12.02
N LYS A 298 26.32 4.88 12.57
CA LYS A 298 26.05 4.10 13.79
C LYS A 298 26.89 4.63 14.93
N CYS A 299 26.38 4.49 16.13
CA CYS A 299 27.14 4.77 17.34
C CYS A 299 28.35 3.82 17.42
N ARG A 300 29.53 4.36 17.61
CA ARG A 300 30.76 3.54 17.73
C ARG A 300 30.78 2.70 19.01
N HIS A 301 30.10 3.15 20.06
CA HIS A 301 30.05 2.45 21.34
C HIS A 301 29.08 1.26 21.36
N CYS A 302 27.89 1.39 20.80
CA CYS A 302 26.83 0.37 20.90
C CYS A 302 26.30 -0.13 19.56
N GLY A 303 26.73 0.45 18.44
CA GLY A 303 26.24 0.08 17.12
C GLY A 303 24.83 0.59 16.77
N ALA A 304 24.18 1.33 17.66
CA ALA A 304 22.85 1.89 17.44
C ALA A 304 22.80 2.84 16.25
N ASN A 305 21.69 2.87 15.57
CA ASN A 305 21.48 3.82 14.48
C ASN A 305 21.35 5.25 15.02
N LEU A 306 22.16 6.16 14.52
CA LEU A 306 22.12 7.57 14.90
C LEU A 306 21.09 8.39 14.12
N TRP A 307 20.39 7.75 13.18
CA TRP A 307 19.29 8.32 12.41
C TRP A 307 18.05 7.45 12.53
N THR A 308 16.92 8.09 12.72
CA THR A 308 15.62 7.42 12.73
C THR A 308 14.74 7.93 11.61
N ALA A 309 13.98 7.04 11.00
CA ALA A 309 12.87 7.44 10.16
C ALA A 309 11.72 7.93 11.05
N TYR A 310 10.98 8.92 10.61
CA TYR A 310 9.74 9.28 11.27
C TYR A 310 8.61 9.46 10.27
N ASN A 311 7.40 9.15 10.72
CA ASN A 311 6.21 9.19 9.90
C ASN A 311 5.77 10.65 9.71
N PRO A 312 5.37 11.06 8.50
CA PRO A 312 4.74 12.37 8.27
C PRO A 312 3.49 12.64 9.12
N ASP A 313 2.75 11.61 9.50
CA ASP A 313 1.61 11.75 10.40
C ASP A 313 2.06 12.14 11.81
N ASP A 314 3.13 11.55 12.30
CA ASP A 314 3.84 12.04 13.50
C ASP A 314 4.36 13.45 13.31
N TYR A 315 4.53 13.85 12.07
CA TYR A 315 5.06 15.12 11.68
C TYR A 315 4.08 16.27 11.83
N SER A 316 2.82 16.06 11.57
CA SER A 316 1.78 17.05 11.90
C SER A 316 1.71 17.29 13.41
N LEU A 317 1.93 16.24 14.20
CA LEU A 317 2.10 16.31 15.65
C LEU A 317 3.42 16.96 16.02
N TYR A 318 4.50 16.69 15.27
CA TYR A 318 5.81 17.32 15.46
C TYR A 318 5.82 18.79 15.10
N ARG A 319 5.16 19.19 14.04
CA ARG A 319 4.91 20.61 13.72
C ARG A 319 4.38 21.37 14.92
N ASN A 320 3.61 20.68 15.72
CA ASN A 320 2.96 21.25 16.89
C ASN A 320 3.80 21.13 18.16
N LYS A 321 4.83 20.29 18.20
CA LYS A 321 5.61 20.04 19.43
C LYS A 321 6.91 20.82 19.54
N TRP A 322 7.59 21.09 18.43
CA TRP A 322 8.89 21.75 18.43
C TRP A 322 8.89 23.00 17.55
N VAL A 323 9.29 24.11 18.11
CA VAL A 323 9.37 25.41 17.43
C VAL A 323 10.80 25.91 17.47
N LYS A 324 11.37 26.30 16.31
CA LYS A 324 12.69 26.91 16.22
C LYS A 324 12.62 28.37 16.67
N ILE A 325 13.47 28.73 17.56
CA ILE A 325 13.60 30.09 18.06
C ILE A 325 14.94 30.69 17.61
N GLY A 326 14.96 31.24 16.41
CA GLY A 326 16.14 31.92 15.86
C GLY A 326 17.43 31.10 15.99
N ASN A 327 18.49 31.68 16.59
CA ASN A 327 19.74 30.98 16.85
C ASN A 327 19.77 30.24 18.19
N TYR A 328 18.69 30.27 18.96
CA TYR A 328 18.59 29.66 20.29
C TYR A 328 18.21 28.19 20.32
N GLY A 329 17.93 27.59 19.16
CA GLY A 329 17.54 26.17 19.07
C GLY A 329 16.02 25.94 19.02
N TYR A 330 15.60 24.81 19.55
CA TYR A 330 14.21 24.34 19.49
C TYR A 330 13.61 24.32 20.88
N ILE A 331 12.35 24.74 20.96
CA ILE A 331 11.56 24.65 22.18
C ILE A 331 10.30 23.84 21.94
N TYR A 332 9.86 23.11 22.92
CA TYR A 332 8.55 22.48 22.90
C TYR A 332 7.48 23.55 22.78
N ARG A 333 6.50 23.34 21.88
CA ARG A 333 5.42 24.30 21.65
C ARG A 333 4.69 24.67 22.95
N ASP A 334 4.42 23.69 23.79
CA ASP A 334 3.71 23.90 25.05
C ASP A 334 4.50 24.83 25.99
N LYS A 335 5.83 24.63 26.04
CA LYS A 335 6.71 25.55 26.78
C LYS A 335 6.86 26.94 26.12
N ALA A 336 6.74 26.98 24.79
CA ALA A 336 6.75 28.24 24.06
C ALA A 336 5.49 29.05 24.33
N LEU A 337 4.35 28.42 24.47
CA LEU A 337 3.09 29.05 24.83
C LEU A 337 3.07 29.52 26.31
N GLU A 338 3.68 28.78 27.21
CA GLU A 338 3.87 29.20 28.61
C GLU A 338 4.71 30.49 28.75
N HIS A 339 5.65 30.74 27.82
CA HIS A 339 6.47 31.93 27.82
C HIS A 339 5.81 33.16 27.19
N GLN A 340 4.62 33.06 26.62
CA GLN A 340 3.87 34.19 26.07
C GLN A 340 3.37 35.20 27.11
N GLY A 341 3.46 34.87 28.39
CA GLY A 341 2.97 35.70 29.51
C GLY A 341 3.92 36.80 30.02
N ASN A 342 5.18 36.81 29.64
CA ASN A 342 6.19 37.75 30.20
C ASN A 342 6.68 38.72 29.13
N GLY A 343 6.42 40.02 29.27
CA GLY A 343 6.57 41.10 28.28
C GLY A 343 7.94 41.30 27.59
N LYS A 344 8.98 40.51 27.89
CA LYS A 344 10.21 40.42 27.10
C LYS A 344 10.11 39.42 25.93
N THR A 345 9.00 38.75 25.80
CA THR A 345 8.79 37.59 24.92
C THR A 345 8.05 37.91 23.62
N ASN A 346 7.56 39.14 23.39
CA ASN A 346 6.80 39.46 22.18
C ASN A 346 7.57 39.17 20.89
N LYS A 347 8.86 39.48 20.81
CA LYS A 347 9.69 39.17 19.63
C LYS A 347 9.94 37.66 19.44
N ILE A 348 9.98 36.94 20.55
CA ILE A 348 10.12 35.47 20.53
C ILE A 348 8.77 34.83 20.15
N ALA A 349 7.67 35.33 20.70
CA ALA A 349 6.32 34.89 20.37
C ALA A 349 5.98 35.14 18.90
N GLU A 350 6.31 36.31 18.35
CA GLU A 350 6.15 36.62 16.93
C GLU A 350 6.99 35.70 16.03
N LYS A 351 8.22 35.38 16.42
CA LYS A 351 9.05 34.42 15.68
C LYS A 351 8.52 32.99 15.79
N ILE A 352 7.99 32.59 16.94
CA ILE A 352 7.33 31.29 17.15
C ILE A 352 6.10 31.21 16.28
N GLN A 353 5.26 32.23 16.23
CA GLN A 353 4.07 32.28 15.40
C GLN A 353 4.43 32.22 13.91
N ALA A 354 5.42 32.97 13.46
CA ALA A 354 5.90 32.94 12.08
C ALA A 354 6.40 31.54 11.66
N VAL A 355 6.99 30.79 12.60
CA VAL A 355 7.43 29.40 12.36
C VAL A 355 6.25 28.44 12.38
N ILE A 356 5.23 28.67 13.20
CA ILE A 356 3.98 27.89 13.21
C ILE A 356 3.22 28.09 11.88
N ASP A 357 3.17 29.32 11.39
CA ASP A 357 2.47 29.70 10.16
C ASP A 357 3.23 29.22 8.91
N ASN A 358 4.55 29.03 9.01
CA ASN A 358 5.37 28.52 7.93
C ASN A 358 6.01 27.16 8.29
N PRO A 359 5.30 26.05 8.09
CA PRO A 359 5.75 24.71 8.49
C PRO A 359 7.08 24.27 7.87
N THR A 360 7.51 24.86 6.76
CA THR A 360 8.80 24.52 6.12
C THR A 360 10.01 24.99 6.95
N MET A 361 9.86 26.01 7.79
CA MET A 361 10.93 26.49 8.67
C MET A 361 11.22 25.59 9.88
N ILE A 362 10.25 24.82 10.34
CA ILE A 362 10.40 23.95 11.51
C ILE A 362 11.42 22.84 11.28
N PHE A 363 11.70 22.53 10.02
CA PHE A 363 12.42 21.34 9.60
C PHE A 363 13.87 21.56 9.18
N THR A 364 14.35 22.78 9.17
CA THR A 364 15.75 23.10 8.97
C THR A 364 16.60 22.89 10.23
N ALA A 365 15.99 22.34 11.26
CA ALA A 365 16.61 22.04 12.51
C ALA A 365 17.47 20.82 12.45
N ILE A 366 18.69 20.93 12.79
CA ILE A 366 19.62 19.81 12.81
C ILE A 366 19.63 19.11 11.44
N GLY A 367 20.09 19.80 10.43
CA GLY A 367 20.58 19.25 9.16
C GLY A 367 19.71 18.22 8.45
N GLY A 368 18.41 18.29 8.65
CA GLY A 368 17.51 17.38 7.99
C GLY A 368 16.87 18.05 6.78
N TYR A 369 17.21 17.61 5.58
CA TYR A 369 16.34 17.87 4.45
C TYR A 369 15.00 17.18 4.68
N ARG A 370 13.92 17.92 4.45
CA ARG A 370 12.61 17.31 4.31
C ARG A 370 12.63 16.47 3.03
N ARG A 371 12.86 15.18 3.15
CA ARG A 371 12.64 14.23 2.07
C ARG A 371 11.30 13.59 2.29
N TYR A 372 10.36 13.90 1.41
CA TYR A 372 9.20 13.05 1.23
C TYR A 372 9.64 11.73 0.62
N SER A 373 9.01 10.63 1.02
CA SER A 373 9.02 9.45 0.19
C SER A 373 8.40 9.79 -1.16
N LEU A 374 8.83 9.12 -2.22
CA LEU A 374 8.20 9.35 -3.52
C LEU A 374 6.70 9.07 -3.47
N SER A 375 6.26 8.06 -2.71
CA SER A 375 4.85 7.74 -2.54
C SER A 375 4.05 8.88 -1.89
N GLU A 376 4.59 9.53 -0.87
CA GLU A 376 3.94 10.67 -0.21
C GLU A 376 3.94 11.92 -1.08
N TYR A 377 5.05 12.17 -1.77
CA TYR A 377 5.12 13.29 -2.69
C TYR A 377 4.10 13.14 -3.83
N ILE A 378 4.00 11.93 -4.40
CA ILE A 378 3.00 11.63 -5.42
C ILE A 378 1.59 11.83 -4.86
N ALA A 379 1.29 11.29 -3.68
CA ALA A 379 -0.03 11.43 -3.07
C ALA A 379 -0.43 12.89 -2.81
N GLY A 380 0.53 13.76 -2.51
CA GLY A 380 0.26 15.17 -2.23
C GLY A 380 0.28 16.12 -3.43
N HIS A 381 0.95 15.75 -4.54
CA HIS A 381 1.27 16.70 -5.61
C HIS A 381 0.94 16.22 -7.03
N ILE A 382 0.75 14.91 -7.23
CA ILE A 382 0.58 14.32 -8.56
C ILE A 382 -0.80 13.71 -8.69
N LYS A 383 -1.49 14.01 -9.78
CA LYS A 383 -2.76 13.34 -10.11
C LYS A 383 -2.46 12.03 -10.83
N VAL A 384 -2.71 10.92 -10.17
CA VAL A 384 -2.48 9.58 -10.70
C VAL A 384 -3.79 9.00 -11.24
N ASP A 385 -3.83 8.71 -12.54
CA ASP A 385 -5.00 8.13 -13.20
C ASP A 385 -5.07 6.62 -13.00
N GLY A 386 -3.92 5.95 -13.02
CA GLY A 386 -3.84 4.51 -12.80
C GLY A 386 -2.56 4.08 -12.11
N ILE A 387 -2.64 3.02 -11.33
CA ILE A 387 -1.46 2.36 -10.76
C ILE A 387 -1.50 0.87 -11.04
N ILE A 388 -0.33 0.32 -11.35
CA ILE A 388 -0.09 -1.11 -11.44
C ILE A 388 0.88 -1.49 -10.32
N CYS A 389 0.45 -2.38 -9.42
CA CYS A 389 1.27 -2.93 -8.35
C CYS A 389 1.68 -4.35 -8.71
N ASP A 390 2.95 -4.53 -9.02
CA ASP A 390 3.54 -5.82 -9.37
C ASP A 390 4.00 -6.58 -8.13
N GLU A 391 3.89 -7.89 -8.13
CA GLU A 391 4.22 -8.80 -7.02
C GLU A 391 3.56 -8.38 -5.69
N LEU A 392 2.23 -8.28 -5.72
CA LEU A 392 1.41 -7.74 -4.64
C LEU A 392 1.66 -8.44 -3.29
N HIS A 393 1.99 -9.73 -3.30
CA HIS A 393 2.31 -10.51 -2.10
C HIS A 393 3.50 -9.93 -1.29
N GLN A 394 4.40 -9.14 -1.93
CA GLN A 394 5.57 -8.57 -1.27
C GLN A 394 5.25 -7.34 -0.39
N TYR A 395 4.01 -6.84 -0.46
CA TYR A 395 3.57 -5.67 0.32
C TYR A 395 2.73 -6.05 1.54
N LYS A 396 2.76 -7.32 1.94
CA LYS A 396 2.03 -7.81 3.13
C LYS A 396 2.56 -7.17 4.42
N GLY A 397 1.64 -6.91 5.34
CA GLY A 397 1.93 -6.44 6.69
C GLY A 397 2.20 -4.94 6.82
N GLU A 398 2.42 -4.50 8.04
CA GLU A 398 2.74 -3.10 8.40
C GLU A 398 4.22 -2.78 8.09
N SER A 399 4.56 -2.82 6.83
CA SER A 399 5.92 -2.51 6.36
C SER A 399 5.96 -1.13 5.70
N GLY A 400 7.11 -0.49 5.71
CA GLY A 400 7.28 0.77 4.99
C GLY A 400 6.98 0.66 3.49
N GLN A 401 7.13 -0.52 2.89
CA GLN A 401 6.74 -0.78 1.50
C GLN A 401 5.22 -0.91 1.36
N GLY A 402 4.55 -1.55 2.33
CA GLY A 402 3.10 -1.61 2.39
C GLY A 402 2.47 -0.22 2.51
N ASN A 403 3.02 0.62 3.39
CA ASN A 403 2.57 2.02 3.55
C ASN A 403 2.78 2.84 2.27
N ALA A 404 3.91 2.67 1.59
CA ALA A 404 4.16 3.34 0.31
C ALA A 404 3.15 2.91 -0.76
N MET A 405 2.84 1.62 -0.84
CA MET A 405 1.79 1.11 -1.73
C MET A 405 0.41 1.69 -1.35
N ALA A 406 0.06 1.71 -0.07
CA ALA A 406 -1.21 2.25 0.40
C ALA A 406 -1.39 3.73 0.01
N ASN A 407 -0.35 4.56 0.17
CA ASN A 407 -0.36 5.96 -0.27
C ASN A 407 -0.65 6.09 -1.76
N LEU A 408 0.04 5.30 -2.59
CA LEU A 408 -0.13 5.33 -4.05
C LEU A 408 -1.49 4.81 -4.50
N VAL A 409 -1.97 3.72 -3.90
CA VAL A 409 -3.30 3.17 -4.15
C VAL A 409 -4.39 4.17 -3.70
N GLY A 410 -4.19 4.82 -2.56
CA GLY A 410 -5.11 5.84 -2.03
C GLY A 410 -5.32 6.99 -3.00
N CYS A 411 -4.24 7.55 -3.57
CA CYS A 411 -4.29 8.70 -4.47
C CYS A 411 -4.64 8.36 -5.94
N SER A 412 -4.61 7.09 -6.33
CA SER A 412 -4.89 6.66 -7.71
C SER A 412 -6.37 6.49 -7.98
N LYS A 413 -6.83 6.83 -9.19
CA LYS A 413 -8.23 6.62 -9.61
C LYS A 413 -8.52 5.15 -9.84
N LYS A 414 -7.60 4.41 -10.46
CA LYS A 414 -7.74 2.98 -10.76
C LYS A 414 -6.47 2.22 -10.39
N VAL A 415 -6.66 0.98 -9.98
CA VAL A 415 -5.61 0.13 -9.43
C VAL A 415 -5.64 -1.25 -10.06
N ILE A 416 -4.51 -1.73 -10.54
CA ILE A 416 -4.31 -3.12 -10.93
C ILE A 416 -3.27 -3.74 -10.00
N GLY A 417 -3.66 -4.74 -9.23
CA GLY A 417 -2.75 -5.57 -8.46
C GLY A 417 -2.37 -6.83 -9.25
N MET A 418 -1.11 -7.22 -9.25
CA MET A 418 -0.64 -8.42 -9.94
C MET A 418 0.19 -9.28 -9.02
N THR A 419 -0.04 -10.58 -9.04
CA THR A 419 0.72 -11.56 -8.25
C THR A 419 0.68 -12.95 -8.88
N ALA A 420 1.69 -13.76 -8.59
CA ALA A 420 1.68 -15.18 -8.91
C ALA A 420 1.07 -16.02 -7.78
N THR A 421 1.07 -15.51 -6.56
CA THR A 421 0.57 -16.18 -5.34
C THR A 421 -0.30 -15.23 -4.53
N LEU A 422 -1.29 -15.77 -3.84
CA LEU A 422 -2.14 -15.06 -2.88
C LEU A 422 -1.58 -15.13 -1.48
#